data_5a19fb08e9f34061d32cce5a2a35b352
#
_entry.id   5a19fb08e9f34061d32cce5a2a35b352
#
_cell.length_a   1.000
_cell.length_b   1.000
_cell.length_c   1.000
_cell.angle_alpha   90.00
_cell.angle_beta   90.00
_cell.angle_gamma   90.00
#
_symmetry.space_group_name_H-M   'P 1'
#
loop_
_entity.id
_entity.type
_entity.pdbx_description
1 polymer ?
#
loop_
_entity_poly.entity_id
_entity_poly.type
_entity_poly.pdbx_seq_one_letter_code
_entity_poly.pdbx_strand_id
1 'polypeptide(L)'
;MKPFDHNKFVGYVCEVTPQYVRLQIPSAKLLRTFYFNGEIFLGGSVGSFVVIEGQEYGFLGRVFELNLPQGERTEITDKSINEEETQFHPIAKIELLALFDIYKPETITKTVSRYPSVGSKAFSCSDEQIGAYISAFGVKKGEKDVPFAPFGNLTSNNALCNISLNSLFGRHCAVLGTTGGGKSWTVAKLIELASEYTENKCILIDATGEYCNINNIQNIELGTGDYIFNYTNLSIDELYYLLHPSSKIQVPKLMEAIRSLKMSKLDTNSELASYYKLDSQGNSIVGNIYKSKKRNDHLKSSITIILWI
;
A
#
# COMPACT_ATOMS: atom_id res chain seq x y z
N MET A 1 4.68 5.26 30.13
CA MET A 1 4.73 6.39 29.17
C MET A 1 4.50 7.72 29.89
N LYS A 2 5.41 8.70 29.78
CA LYS A 2 5.24 10.07 30.29
C LYS A 2 5.32 11.02 29.09
N PRO A 3 4.20 11.42 28.50
CA PRO A 3 4.21 12.22 27.28
C PRO A 3 4.76 13.63 27.48
N PHE A 4 4.55 14.21 28.64
CA PHE A 4 4.88 15.60 28.95
C PHE A 4 6.03 15.67 29.97
N ASP A 5 7.26 15.43 29.50
CA ASP A 5 8.47 15.52 30.32
C ASP A 5 9.22 16.82 29.97
N HIS A 6 9.55 17.61 30.98
CA HIS A 6 10.26 18.89 30.79
C HIS A 6 11.59 18.75 30.05
N ASN A 7 12.25 17.61 30.19
CA ASN A 7 13.52 17.35 29.48
C ASN A 7 13.33 17.17 27.96
N LYS A 8 12.08 16.95 27.52
CA LYS A 8 11.70 16.80 26.11
C LYS A 8 11.04 18.06 25.55
N PHE A 9 11.02 19.15 26.29
CA PHE A 9 10.37 20.38 25.91
C PHE A 9 10.95 20.97 24.61
N VAL A 10 10.05 21.39 23.70
CA VAL A 10 10.41 21.96 22.39
C VAL A 10 9.98 23.42 22.28
N GLY A 11 8.77 23.76 22.72
CA GLY A 11 8.26 25.11 22.55
C GLY A 11 6.82 25.30 23.01
N TYR A 12 6.25 26.44 22.66
CA TYR A 12 4.89 26.83 23.01
C TYR A 12 4.04 27.05 21.76
N VAL A 13 2.76 26.68 21.83
CA VAL A 13 1.76 26.99 20.80
C VAL A 13 1.53 28.49 20.79
N CYS A 14 1.77 29.15 19.63
CA CYS A 14 1.56 30.58 19.42
C CYS A 14 0.39 30.88 18.47
N GLU A 15 -0.03 29.91 17.64
CA GLU A 15 -1.16 30.04 16.72
C GLU A 15 -1.82 28.70 16.50
N VAL A 16 -3.14 28.70 16.37
CA VAL A 16 -3.93 27.47 16.10
C VAL A 16 -4.87 27.74 14.93
N THR A 17 -4.78 26.91 13.92
CA THR A 17 -5.68 26.91 12.74
C THR A 17 -6.24 25.51 12.52
N PRO A 18 -7.30 25.32 11.74
CA PRO A 18 -7.79 23.99 11.40
C PRO A 18 -6.79 23.11 10.63
N GLN A 19 -5.85 23.72 9.90
CA GLN A 19 -4.88 23.00 9.08
C GLN A 19 -3.56 22.72 9.80
N TYR A 20 -3.13 23.61 10.68
CA TYR A 20 -1.85 23.48 11.39
C TYR A 20 -1.87 24.22 12.72
N VAL A 21 -0.96 23.86 13.57
CA VAL A 21 -0.59 24.57 14.80
C VAL A 21 0.80 25.13 14.62
N ARG A 22 1.01 26.39 15.06
CA ARG A 22 2.32 27.02 15.03
C ARG A 22 2.95 27.01 16.41
N LEU A 23 4.18 26.52 16.50
CA LEU A 23 4.98 26.55 17.71
C LEU A 23 6.06 27.64 17.60
N GLN A 24 6.20 28.42 18.67
CA GLN A 24 7.37 29.22 18.91
C GLN A 24 8.39 28.42 19.72
N ILE A 25 9.59 28.28 19.19
CA ILE A 25 10.68 27.54 19.81
C ILE A 25 11.61 28.56 20.48
N PRO A 26 11.76 28.51 21.83
CA PRO A 26 12.52 29.56 22.56
C PRO A 26 14.00 29.64 22.23
N SER A 27 14.58 28.57 21.65
CA SER A 27 15.97 28.56 21.21
C SER A 27 16.18 27.54 20.12
N ALA A 28 16.94 27.90 19.08
CA ALA A 28 17.35 26.97 18.02
C ALA A 28 18.13 25.74 18.56
N LYS A 29 18.69 25.81 19.75
CA LYS A 29 19.34 24.67 20.42
C LYS A 29 18.39 23.52 20.66
N LEU A 30 17.09 23.79 20.87
CA LEU A 30 16.04 22.78 21.07
C LEU A 30 15.66 22.01 19.80
N LEU A 31 16.17 22.43 18.63
CA LEU A 31 16.03 21.69 17.37
C LEU A 31 17.04 20.55 17.23
N ARG A 32 18.10 20.56 18.05
CA ARG A 32 19.16 19.55 17.98
C ARG A 32 18.66 18.21 18.50
N THR A 33 19.25 17.17 17.97
CA THR A 33 19.09 15.81 18.50
C THR A 33 19.70 15.72 19.90
N PHE A 34 18.99 15.10 20.82
CA PHE A 34 19.47 14.89 22.19
C PHE A 34 19.18 13.46 22.66
N TYR A 35 19.92 13.02 23.67
CA TYR A 35 19.77 11.72 24.29
C TYR A 35 19.07 11.88 25.64
N PHE A 36 18.06 11.06 25.88
CA PHE A 36 17.36 11.05 27.16
C PHE A 36 16.87 9.64 27.48
N ASN A 37 17.20 9.12 28.65
CA ASN A 37 16.85 7.75 29.09
C ASN A 37 17.20 6.63 28.10
N GLY A 38 18.28 6.76 27.35
CA GLY A 38 18.71 5.76 26.37
C GLY A 38 18.05 5.86 25.00
N GLU A 39 17.10 6.77 24.81
CA GLU A 39 16.47 7.07 23.54
C GLU A 39 17.07 8.31 22.87
N ILE A 40 17.02 8.33 21.54
CA ILE A 40 17.43 9.48 20.71
C ILE A 40 16.17 10.27 20.38
N PHE A 41 16.16 11.55 20.77
CA PHE A 41 15.08 12.46 20.43
C PHE A 41 15.56 13.43 19.34
N LEU A 42 14.78 13.51 18.27
CA LEU A 42 14.88 14.63 17.36
C LEU A 42 14.16 15.81 18.00
N GLY A 43 14.84 16.91 18.19
CA GLY A 43 14.20 18.15 18.66
C GLY A 43 13.05 18.57 17.73
N GLY A 44 12.72 19.84 17.66
CA GLY A 44 11.65 20.35 16.81
C GLY A 44 11.99 20.42 15.30
N SER A 45 12.86 19.56 14.76
CA SER A 45 13.28 19.57 13.36
C SER A 45 12.17 19.10 12.42
N VAL A 46 12.27 19.45 11.12
CA VAL A 46 11.28 19.02 10.11
C VAL A 46 11.25 17.50 10.00
N GLY A 47 10.05 16.92 10.06
CA GLY A 47 9.83 15.49 10.05
C GLY A 47 9.74 14.87 11.45
N SER A 48 10.14 15.56 12.52
CA SER A 48 10.00 15.07 13.88
C SER A 48 8.54 15.04 14.35
N PHE A 49 8.26 14.12 15.28
CA PHE A 49 6.97 14.04 15.95
C PHE A 49 7.03 14.77 17.28
N VAL A 50 5.97 15.47 17.59
CA VAL A 50 5.82 16.22 18.85
C VAL A 50 4.49 15.90 19.49
N VAL A 51 4.44 16.01 20.82
CA VAL A 51 3.21 15.95 21.58
C VAL A 51 2.93 17.31 22.20
N ILE A 52 1.69 17.76 22.11
CA ILE A 52 1.24 19.04 22.65
C ILE A 52 0.32 18.77 23.84
N GLU A 53 0.60 19.43 24.94
CA GLU A 53 -0.20 19.33 26.17
C GLU A 53 -1.54 20.05 26.00
N GLY A 54 -2.61 19.39 26.40
CA GLY A 54 -3.94 19.98 26.51
C GLY A 54 -4.52 19.74 27.91
N GLN A 55 -5.76 20.12 28.13
CA GLN A 55 -6.41 19.98 29.44
C GLN A 55 -6.89 18.56 29.71
N GLU A 56 -7.58 17.95 28.76
CA GLU A 56 -8.15 16.59 28.85
C GLU A 56 -7.45 15.62 27.90
N TYR A 57 -6.94 16.14 26.81
CA TYR A 57 -6.32 15.36 25.72
C TYR A 57 -4.93 15.90 25.41
N GLY A 58 -4.02 15.01 25.10
CA GLY A 58 -2.79 15.34 24.42
C GLY A 58 -2.99 15.26 22.91
N PHE A 59 -2.18 16.00 22.18
CA PHE A 59 -2.20 16.07 20.72
C PHE A 59 -0.88 15.53 20.17
N LEU A 60 -0.96 14.57 19.26
CA LEU A 60 0.19 14.14 18.49
C LEU A 60 0.23 14.91 17.19
N GLY A 61 1.38 15.46 16.86
CA GLY A 61 1.61 16.18 15.62
C GLY A 61 2.97 15.92 15.01
N ARG A 62 3.13 16.33 13.74
CA ARG A 62 4.36 16.24 12.98
C ARG A 62 4.79 17.61 12.50
N VAL A 63 6.04 17.95 12.69
CA VAL A 63 6.65 19.18 12.16
C VAL A 63 6.81 19.03 10.65
N PHE A 64 6.20 19.91 9.86
CA PHE A 64 6.30 19.89 8.40
C PHE A 64 6.97 21.13 7.82
N GLU A 65 7.07 22.20 8.59
CA GLU A 65 7.72 23.44 8.18
C GLU A 65 8.43 24.09 9.36
N LEU A 66 9.61 24.64 9.12
CA LEU A 66 10.40 25.36 10.11
C LEU A 66 10.91 26.66 9.49
N ASN A 67 10.66 27.77 10.15
CA ASN A 67 11.04 29.09 9.70
C ASN A 67 11.61 29.96 10.81
N LEU A 68 12.45 30.92 10.47
CA LEU A 68 12.77 32.04 11.35
C LEU A 68 11.78 33.20 11.13
N PRO A 69 11.38 33.95 12.16
CA PRO A 69 10.65 35.20 12.03
C PRO A 69 11.36 36.16 11.06
N GLN A 70 10.58 36.99 10.34
CA GLN A 70 11.18 37.91 9.33
C GLN A 70 12.25 38.83 9.90
N GLY A 71 12.09 39.32 11.11
CA GLY A 71 13.08 40.14 11.79
C GLY A 71 14.41 39.43 12.03
N GLU A 72 14.35 38.18 12.47
CA GLU A 72 15.55 37.37 12.74
C GLU A 72 16.26 36.86 11.48
N ARG A 73 15.55 36.81 10.33
CA ARG A 73 16.17 36.41 9.04
C ARG A 73 17.19 37.44 8.53
N THR A 74 16.99 38.72 8.84
CA THR A 74 17.88 39.81 8.42
C THR A 74 19.13 39.91 9.31
N GLU A 75 19.13 39.28 10.49
CA GLU A 75 20.22 39.31 11.44
C GLU A 75 21.22 38.16 11.22
N ILE A 76 20.97 37.26 10.28
CA ILE A 76 21.90 36.20 9.91
C ILE A 76 23.04 36.83 9.10
N THR A 77 24.09 37.30 9.81
CA THR A 77 25.32 37.84 9.25
C THR A 77 26.49 36.92 9.60
N ASP A 78 27.62 37.07 8.89
CA ASP A 78 28.83 36.31 9.17
C ASP A 78 29.30 36.45 10.62
N LYS A 79 28.97 37.55 11.30
CA LYS A 79 29.23 37.74 12.74
C LYS A 79 28.37 36.85 13.62
N SER A 80 27.10 36.63 13.27
CA SER A 80 26.19 35.79 14.05
C SER A 80 26.55 34.30 13.96
N ILE A 81 27.25 33.88 12.91
CA ILE A 81 27.73 32.51 12.76
C ILE A 81 28.89 32.21 13.74
N ASN A 82 29.68 33.22 14.07
CA ASN A 82 30.86 33.08 14.93
C ASN A 82 30.59 33.36 16.41
N GLU A 83 29.46 33.97 16.75
CA GLU A 83 29.03 34.21 18.13
C GLU A 83 28.16 33.06 18.61
N GLU A 84 28.67 32.23 19.52
CA GLU A 84 27.93 31.11 20.13
C GLU A 84 26.66 31.54 20.87
N GLU A 85 26.41 32.82 21.05
CA GLU A 85 25.32 33.40 21.81
C GLU A 85 24.13 33.87 20.97
N THR A 86 24.16 33.79 19.63
CA THR A 86 23.03 34.23 18.82
C THR A 86 21.83 33.29 19.02
N GLN A 87 20.85 33.75 19.78
CA GLN A 87 19.61 33.01 20.08
C GLN A 87 18.60 33.28 18.99
N PHE A 88 18.48 32.36 18.05
CA PHE A 88 17.37 32.34 17.13
C PHE A 88 16.14 31.69 17.76
N HIS A 89 14.95 32.23 17.45
CA HIS A 89 13.66 31.75 17.93
C HIS A 89 12.82 31.19 16.80
N PRO A 90 13.10 29.99 16.31
CA PRO A 90 12.40 29.39 15.19
C PRO A 90 10.92 29.21 15.44
N ILE A 91 10.16 29.23 14.36
CA ILE A 91 8.74 28.93 14.36
C ILE A 91 8.52 27.66 13.55
N ALA A 92 7.90 26.67 14.17
CA ALA A 92 7.52 25.41 13.51
C ALA A 92 6.03 25.39 13.21
N LYS A 93 5.66 24.88 12.03
CA LYS A 93 4.27 24.49 11.74
C LYS A 93 4.14 22.98 11.93
N ILE A 94 3.08 22.60 12.62
CA ILE A 94 2.78 21.23 13.01
C ILE A 94 1.43 20.83 12.44
N GLU A 95 1.40 19.73 11.74
CA GLU A 95 0.19 19.02 11.38
C GLU A 95 -0.27 18.17 12.56
N LEU A 96 -1.51 18.33 13.02
CA LEU A 96 -2.08 17.47 14.05
C LEU A 96 -2.53 16.15 13.42
N LEU A 97 -2.04 15.04 13.97
CA LEU A 97 -2.27 13.69 13.44
C LEU A 97 -3.31 12.92 14.25
N ALA A 98 -3.30 13.10 15.58
CA ALA A 98 -4.15 12.33 16.48
C ALA A 98 -4.33 13.02 17.82
N LEU A 99 -5.32 12.55 18.56
CA LEU A 99 -5.56 12.85 19.98
C LEU A 99 -5.22 11.62 20.81
N PHE A 100 -4.80 11.80 22.05
CA PHE A 100 -4.69 10.74 23.04
C PHE A 100 -5.20 11.19 24.41
N ASP A 101 -5.66 10.24 25.20
CA ASP A 101 -6.05 10.50 26.57
C ASP A 101 -4.80 10.75 27.43
N ILE A 102 -4.79 11.81 28.22
CA ILE A 102 -3.65 12.17 29.07
C ILE A 102 -3.36 11.08 30.13
N TYR A 103 -4.41 10.44 30.63
CA TYR A 103 -4.31 9.38 31.64
C TYR A 103 -4.03 8.00 31.05
N LYS A 104 -4.28 7.83 29.73
CA LYS A 104 -4.02 6.61 28.96
C LYS A 104 -3.39 6.95 27.60
N PRO A 105 -2.12 7.37 27.60
CA PRO A 105 -1.45 7.89 26.40
C PRO A 105 -1.33 6.89 25.24
N GLU A 106 -1.49 5.59 25.50
CA GLU A 106 -1.58 4.53 24.53
C GLU A 106 -2.91 4.51 23.76
N THR A 107 -3.94 5.18 24.28
CA THR A 107 -5.27 5.23 23.65
C THR A 107 -5.32 6.37 22.64
N ILE A 108 -5.04 6.05 21.39
CA ILE A 108 -4.96 7.03 20.31
C ILE A 108 -6.25 7.08 19.49
N THR A 109 -6.74 8.32 19.29
CA THR A 109 -7.89 8.62 18.42
C THR A 109 -7.40 9.43 17.23
N LYS A 110 -7.57 8.89 16.00
CA LYS A 110 -7.07 9.51 14.76
C LYS A 110 -7.85 10.73 14.30
N THR A 111 -9.05 10.94 14.82
CA THR A 111 -9.87 12.08 14.44
C THR A 111 -9.52 13.26 15.34
N VAL A 112 -8.99 14.31 14.75
CA VAL A 112 -8.73 15.58 15.45
C VAL A 112 -10.05 16.34 15.54
N SER A 113 -10.75 16.16 16.64
CA SER A 113 -12.02 16.83 16.93
C SER A 113 -11.87 18.06 17.85
N ARG A 114 -10.68 18.27 18.39
CA ARG A 114 -10.33 19.35 19.30
C ARG A 114 -8.96 19.89 18.95
N TYR A 115 -8.66 21.09 19.42
CA TYR A 115 -7.38 21.77 19.16
C TYR A 115 -6.74 22.19 20.47
N PRO A 116 -5.39 22.28 20.53
CA PRO A 116 -4.68 22.80 21.68
C PRO A 116 -4.97 24.30 21.86
N SER A 117 -4.75 24.80 23.07
CA SER A 117 -4.84 26.22 23.37
C SER A 117 -3.53 26.94 23.03
N VAL A 118 -3.62 28.22 22.68
CA VAL A 118 -2.43 29.09 22.61
C VAL A 118 -1.78 29.12 23.99
N GLY A 119 -0.45 28.99 24.02
CA GLY A 119 0.33 28.86 25.26
C GLY A 119 0.55 27.43 25.73
N SER A 120 -0.12 26.41 25.12
CA SER A 120 0.16 25.00 25.39
C SER A 120 1.62 24.66 25.12
N LYS A 121 2.18 23.77 25.95
CA LYS A 121 3.57 23.29 25.78
C LYS A 121 3.63 22.14 24.79
N ALA A 122 4.70 22.10 24.03
CA ALA A 122 5.02 20.99 23.14
C ALA A 122 6.31 20.30 23.56
N PHE A 123 6.34 18.98 23.38
CA PHE A 123 7.44 18.11 23.78
C PHE A 123 7.79 17.17 22.63
N SER A 124 9.06 16.73 22.55
CA SER A 124 9.48 15.71 21.61
C SER A 124 8.81 14.38 21.93
N CYS A 125 8.30 13.71 20.89
CA CYS A 125 7.56 12.45 21.04
C CYS A 125 8.53 11.28 21.26
N SER A 126 8.16 10.32 22.12
CA SER A 126 8.92 9.09 22.33
C SER A 126 8.58 8.03 21.26
N ASP A 127 9.51 7.08 21.05
CA ASP A 127 9.30 5.96 20.14
C ASP A 127 8.09 5.12 20.52
N GLU A 128 7.85 4.95 21.82
CA GLU A 128 6.67 4.25 22.35
C GLU A 128 5.34 4.92 21.94
N GLN A 129 5.28 6.26 21.98
CA GLN A 129 4.10 7.02 21.54
C GLN A 129 3.88 6.95 20.03
N ILE A 130 4.96 7.02 19.26
CA ILE A 130 4.89 6.89 17.82
C ILE A 130 4.47 5.46 17.44
N GLY A 131 5.00 4.44 18.10
CA GLY A 131 4.60 3.05 17.95
C GLY A 131 3.11 2.84 18.23
N ALA A 132 2.58 3.43 19.30
CA ALA A 132 1.15 3.39 19.62
C ALA A 132 0.29 4.07 18.52
N TYR A 133 0.75 5.21 17.99
CA TYR A 133 0.07 5.89 16.88
C TYR A 133 0.04 5.02 15.61
N ILE A 134 1.16 4.42 15.24
CA ILE A 134 1.24 3.55 14.05
C ILE A 134 0.35 2.33 14.22
N SER A 135 0.42 1.66 15.38
CA SER A 135 -0.40 0.49 15.69
C SER A 135 -1.90 0.78 15.71
N ALA A 136 -2.30 2.04 15.98
CA ALA A 136 -3.70 2.43 15.88
C ALA A 136 -4.24 2.46 14.44
N PHE A 137 -3.37 2.47 13.40
CA PHE A 137 -3.83 2.45 12.01
C PHE A 137 -4.40 1.09 11.62
N GLY A 138 -5.58 1.13 10.97
CA GLY A 138 -6.24 -0.06 10.45
C GLY A 138 -7.04 -0.87 11.45
N VAL A 139 -6.93 -0.59 12.75
CA VAL A 139 -7.74 -1.24 13.78
C VAL A 139 -9.10 -0.56 13.88
N LYS A 140 -10.19 -1.34 13.81
CA LYS A 140 -11.54 -0.86 14.05
C LYS A 140 -11.83 -0.85 15.55
N LYS A 141 -12.69 0.08 15.99
CA LYS A 141 -13.11 0.14 17.40
C LYS A 141 -13.79 -1.17 17.81
N GLY A 142 -13.23 -1.86 18.81
CA GLY A 142 -13.74 -3.15 19.31
C GLY A 142 -13.20 -4.39 18.59
N GLU A 143 -12.33 -4.25 17.59
CA GLU A 143 -11.64 -5.37 16.96
C GLU A 143 -10.61 -5.95 17.94
N LYS A 144 -10.69 -7.26 18.19
CA LYS A 144 -9.75 -8.02 19.02
C LYS A 144 -8.89 -8.91 18.12
N ASP A 145 -7.74 -9.31 18.63
CA ASP A 145 -6.83 -10.27 17.96
C ASP A 145 -6.39 -9.85 16.55
N VAL A 146 -6.06 -8.55 16.41
CA VAL A 146 -5.52 -8.02 15.16
C VAL A 146 -4.07 -8.46 15.01
N PRO A 147 -3.70 -9.20 13.95
CA PRO A 147 -2.31 -9.57 13.71
C PRO A 147 -1.50 -8.33 13.31
N PHE A 148 -0.49 -8.03 14.11
CA PHE A 148 0.51 -7.01 13.82
C PHE A 148 1.82 -7.65 13.40
N ALA A 149 2.47 -7.09 12.41
CA ALA A 149 3.77 -7.54 11.95
C ALA A 149 4.79 -6.40 11.94
N PRO A 150 6.05 -6.65 12.34
CA PRO A 150 7.12 -5.66 12.32
C PRO A 150 7.56 -5.42 10.87
N PHE A 151 7.15 -4.29 10.31
CA PHE A 151 7.42 -3.98 8.91
C PHE A 151 8.79 -3.31 8.71
N GLY A 152 9.22 -2.50 9.66
CA GLY A 152 10.49 -1.77 9.60
C GLY A 152 10.59 -0.72 10.69
N ASN A 153 11.57 0.15 10.58
CA ASN A 153 11.76 1.26 11.50
C ASN A 153 11.54 2.59 10.79
N LEU A 154 11.02 3.57 11.52
CA LEU A 154 10.94 4.95 11.04
C LEU A 154 12.34 5.55 10.89
N THR A 155 12.58 6.20 9.77
CA THR A 155 13.86 6.86 9.50
C THR A 155 14.12 8.08 10.39
N SER A 156 13.06 8.69 10.94
CA SER A 156 13.17 9.91 11.74
C SER A 156 13.74 9.66 13.15
N ASN A 157 13.37 8.54 13.79
CA ASN A 157 13.72 8.28 15.19
C ASN A 157 13.94 6.79 15.51
N ASN A 158 14.00 5.95 14.48
CA ASN A 158 14.20 4.50 14.58
C ASN A 158 13.10 3.73 15.33
N ALA A 159 11.92 4.34 15.55
CA ALA A 159 10.79 3.67 16.16
C ALA A 159 10.30 2.50 15.30
N LEU A 160 10.05 1.36 15.93
CA LEU A 160 9.54 0.16 15.26
C LEU A 160 8.13 0.39 14.71
N CYS A 161 7.96 0.13 13.43
CA CYS A 161 6.70 0.21 12.72
C CYS A 161 6.01 -1.15 12.70
N ASN A 162 5.05 -1.36 13.59
CA ASN A 162 4.17 -2.52 13.54
C ASN A 162 2.91 -2.16 12.75
N ILE A 163 2.66 -2.89 11.67
CA ILE A 163 1.47 -2.67 10.81
C ILE A 163 0.41 -3.74 11.06
N SER A 164 -0.85 -3.34 11.03
CA SER A 164 -1.97 -4.27 11.05
C SER A 164 -2.11 -4.95 9.68
N LEU A 165 -1.90 -6.27 9.64
CA LEU A 165 -2.06 -7.06 8.40
C LEU A 165 -3.52 -7.08 7.94
N ASN A 166 -4.49 -7.06 8.86
CA ASN A 166 -5.91 -6.95 8.52
C ASN A 166 -6.22 -5.64 7.80
N SER A 167 -5.59 -4.54 8.18
CA SER A 167 -5.82 -3.27 7.52
C SER A 167 -5.19 -3.19 6.14
N LEU A 168 -4.09 -3.89 5.95
CA LEU A 168 -3.36 -3.93 4.70
C LEU A 168 -4.02 -4.86 3.67
N PHE A 169 -4.29 -6.12 4.07
CA PHE A 169 -4.82 -7.16 3.18
C PHE A 169 -6.35 -7.26 3.18
N GLY A 170 -7.03 -6.76 4.21
CA GLY A 170 -8.48 -6.70 4.26
C GLY A 170 -9.12 -5.62 3.36
N ARG A 171 -8.29 -4.84 2.64
CA ARG A 171 -8.69 -3.79 1.69
C ARG A 171 -7.76 -3.77 0.50
N HIS A 172 -8.08 -2.93 -0.49
CA HIS A 172 -7.17 -2.70 -1.61
C HIS A 172 -5.93 -1.92 -1.15
N CYS A 173 -4.76 -2.44 -1.49
CA CYS A 173 -3.48 -1.81 -1.23
C CYS A 173 -2.71 -1.68 -2.54
N ALA A 174 -2.02 -0.56 -2.74
CA ALA A 174 -1.14 -0.34 -3.88
C ALA A 174 0.26 0.05 -3.40
N VAL A 175 1.29 -0.67 -3.88
CA VAL A 175 2.69 -0.33 -3.66
C VAL A 175 3.20 0.43 -4.87
N LEU A 176 3.39 1.74 -4.71
CA LEU A 176 3.79 2.65 -5.78
C LEU A 176 5.22 3.15 -5.58
N GLY A 177 5.92 3.36 -6.67
CA GLY A 177 7.29 3.89 -6.63
C GLY A 177 7.97 3.84 -7.99
N THR A 178 9.10 4.51 -8.11
CA THR A 178 9.94 4.50 -9.30
C THR A 178 10.63 3.14 -9.51
N THR A 179 11.15 2.89 -10.70
CA THR A 179 12.00 1.73 -10.96
C THR A 179 13.23 1.77 -10.05
N GLY A 180 13.58 0.66 -9.42
CA GLY A 180 14.64 0.59 -8.41
C GLY A 180 14.26 1.12 -7.01
N GLY A 181 13.04 1.66 -6.82
CA GLY A 181 12.55 2.20 -5.54
C GLY A 181 12.12 1.15 -4.50
N GLY A 182 12.42 -0.15 -4.69
CA GLY A 182 12.15 -1.20 -3.71
C GLY A 182 10.72 -1.74 -3.69
N LYS A 183 9.90 -1.50 -4.73
CA LYS A 183 8.50 -1.99 -4.79
C LYS A 183 8.41 -3.51 -4.63
N SER A 184 9.16 -4.25 -5.44
CA SER A 184 9.16 -5.72 -5.43
C SER A 184 9.65 -6.27 -4.09
N TRP A 185 10.68 -5.63 -3.51
CA TRP A 185 11.17 -5.99 -2.19
C TRP A 185 10.10 -5.74 -1.10
N THR A 186 9.41 -4.62 -1.16
CA THR A 186 8.30 -4.29 -0.24
C THR A 186 7.17 -5.32 -0.33
N VAL A 187 6.77 -5.71 -1.55
CA VAL A 187 5.73 -6.73 -1.77
C VAL A 187 6.20 -8.10 -1.24
N ALA A 188 7.43 -8.50 -1.52
CA ALA A 188 8.01 -9.73 -1.00
C ALA A 188 7.99 -9.76 0.54
N LYS A 189 8.42 -8.66 1.18
CA LYS A 189 8.38 -8.52 2.63
C LYS A 189 6.97 -8.62 3.22
N LEU A 190 5.99 -8.01 2.58
CA LEU A 190 4.59 -8.08 3.00
C LEU A 190 4.04 -9.52 2.91
N ILE A 191 4.42 -10.27 1.87
CA ILE A 191 4.01 -11.67 1.70
C ILE A 191 4.67 -12.57 2.78
N GLU A 192 5.96 -12.38 3.05
CA GLU A 192 6.66 -13.07 4.14
C GLU A 192 5.96 -12.83 5.48
N LEU A 193 5.67 -11.56 5.82
CA LEU A 193 4.97 -11.21 7.05
C LEU A 193 3.56 -11.81 7.11
N ALA A 194 2.82 -11.81 5.99
CA ALA A 194 1.52 -12.46 5.93
C ALA A 194 1.61 -13.97 6.21
N SER A 195 2.61 -14.65 5.66
CA SER A 195 2.82 -16.10 5.88
C SER A 195 3.27 -16.42 7.30
N GLU A 196 4.01 -15.52 7.95
CA GLU A 196 4.54 -15.72 9.31
C GLU A 196 3.52 -15.38 10.41
N TYR A 197 2.75 -14.32 10.22
CA TYR A 197 1.86 -13.76 11.26
C TYR A 197 0.38 -14.05 11.04
N THR A 198 0.00 -14.73 9.97
CA THR A 198 -1.39 -15.13 9.72
C THR A 198 -1.50 -16.57 9.23
N GLU A 199 -2.64 -17.20 9.49
CA GLU A 199 -2.99 -18.50 8.93
C GLU A 199 -3.67 -18.41 7.56
N ASN A 200 -3.83 -17.19 7.03
CA ASN A 200 -4.52 -16.94 5.77
C ASN A 200 -3.64 -17.33 4.59
N LYS A 201 -4.27 -17.90 3.56
CA LYS A 201 -3.59 -18.20 2.30
C LYS A 201 -3.46 -16.93 1.46
N CYS A 202 -2.25 -16.68 0.95
CA CYS A 202 -1.98 -15.63 -0.01
C CYS A 202 -1.75 -16.23 -1.39
N ILE A 203 -2.38 -15.65 -2.42
CA ILE A 203 -2.13 -16.00 -3.83
C ILE A 203 -1.44 -14.81 -4.47
N LEU A 204 -0.23 -15.04 -4.97
CA LEU A 204 0.53 -14.05 -5.72
C LEU A 204 0.46 -14.40 -7.22
N ILE A 205 0.01 -13.45 -8.04
CA ILE A 205 0.07 -13.55 -9.48
C ILE A 205 1.25 -12.70 -9.95
N ASP A 206 2.32 -13.38 -10.36
CA ASP A 206 3.57 -12.75 -10.79
C ASP A 206 3.74 -12.90 -12.30
N ALA A 207 3.55 -11.80 -13.04
CA ALA A 207 3.70 -11.77 -14.49
C ALA A 207 5.16 -11.60 -14.92
N THR A 208 6.07 -11.25 -14.02
CA THR A 208 7.47 -10.90 -14.30
C THR A 208 8.48 -11.91 -13.79
N GLY A 209 8.07 -12.79 -12.88
CA GLY A 209 8.96 -13.80 -12.27
C GLY A 209 9.90 -13.24 -11.21
N GLU A 210 9.59 -12.07 -10.64
CA GLU A 210 10.46 -11.42 -9.64
C GLU A 210 10.41 -12.08 -8.25
N TYR A 211 9.37 -12.89 -7.99
CA TYR A 211 9.06 -13.39 -6.63
C TYR A 211 9.34 -14.88 -6.46
N CYS A 212 9.91 -15.57 -7.45
CA CYS A 212 10.15 -17.01 -7.40
C CYS A 212 11.07 -17.48 -6.27
N ASN A 213 11.86 -16.59 -5.67
CA ASN A 213 12.82 -16.89 -4.60
C ASN A 213 12.32 -16.59 -3.19
N ILE A 214 11.04 -16.30 -2.99
CA ILE A 214 10.48 -16.11 -1.64
C ILE A 214 10.40 -17.47 -0.94
N ASN A 215 10.87 -17.52 0.29
CA ASN A 215 10.84 -18.76 1.10
C ASN A 215 9.38 -19.12 1.48
N ASN A 216 9.13 -20.43 1.64
CA ASN A 216 7.85 -21.00 2.07
C ASN A 216 6.66 -20.73 1.12
N ILE A 217 6.92 -20.47 -0.18
CA ILE A 217 5.89 -20.33 -1.19
C ILE A 217 5.94 -21.50 -2.16
N GLN A 218 4.76 -22.04 -2.49
CA GLN A 218 4.63 -23.00 -3.57
C GLN A 218 4.60 -22.24 -4.90
N ASN A 219 5.68 -22.33 -5.67
CA ASN A 219 5.75 -21.77 -7.00
C ASN A 219 5.02 -22.66 -8.01
N ILE A 220 4.12 -22.07 -8.78
CA ILE A 220 3.44 -22.72 -9.90
C ILE A 220 3.77 -21.91 -11.16
N GLU A 221 4.62 -22.46 -12.00
CA GLU A 221 5.00 -21.82 -13.25
C GLU A 221 4.09 -22.32 -14.37
N LEU A 222 3.29 -21.40 -14.95
CA LEU A 222 2.36 -21.72 -16.03
C LEU A 222 3.07 -21.69 -17.37
N GLY A 223 2.92 -22.77 -18.14
CA GLY A 223 3.47 -22.86 -19.50
C GLY A 223 4.79 -23.63 -19.60
N THR A 224 5.44 -23.92 -18.48
CA THR A 224 6.62 -24.77 -18.39
C THR A 224 6.38 -25.87 -17.37
N GLY A 225 6.92 -27.08 -17.62
CA GLY A 225 6.78 -28.21 -16.71
C GLY A 225 5.37 -28.81 -16.63
N ASP A 226 4.91 -29.09 -15.39
CA ASP A 226 3.69 -29.87 -15.14
C ASP A 226 2.39 -29.03 -15.23
N TYR A 227 2.51 -27.71 -15.27
CA TYR A 227 1.36 -26.80 -15.25
C TYR A 227 1.18 -26.12 -16.60
N ILE A 228 0.26 -26.66 -17.40
CA ILE A 228 -0.07 -26.10 -18.72
C ILE A 228 -1.43 -25.40 -18.64
N PHE A 229 -1.48 -24.18 -19.13
CA PHE A 229 -2.73 -23.47 -19.27
C PHE A 229 -3.58 -24.09 -20.38
N ASN A 230 -4.67 -24.73 -20.02
CA ASN A 230 -5.55 -25.36 -20.97
C ASN A 230 -6.50 -24.33 -21.60
N TYR A 231 -6.22 -23.94 -22.86
CA TYR A 231 -7.03 -22.99 -23.62
C TYR A 231 -8.49 -23.44 -23.82
N THR A 232 -8.79 -24.74 -23.65
CA THR A 232 -10.19 -25.25 -23.79
C THR A 232 -11.07 -24.77 -22.65
N ASN A 233 -10.51 -24.33 -21.54
CA ASN A 233 -11.24 -23.77 -20.42
C ASN A 233 -11.55 -22.28 -20.59
N LEU A 234 -11.01 -21.63 -21.63
CA LEU A 234 -11.30 -20.24 -21.92
C LEU A 234 -12.70 -20.06 -22.55
N SER A 235 -13.39 -19.05 -22.10
CA SER A 235 -14.56 -18.52 -22.81
C SER A 235 -14.14 -17.86 -24.13
N ILE A 236 -15.10 -17.63 -25.01
CA ILE A 236 -14.84 -16.95 -26.30
C ILE A 236 -14.34 -15.52 -26.06
N ASP A 237 -14.85 -14.83 -25.07
CA ASP A 237 -14.46 -13.46 -24.74
C ASP A 237 -13.02 -13.41 -24.20
N GLU A 238 -12.60 -14.38 -23.40
CA GLU A 238 -11.23 -14.53 -22.93
C GLU A 238 -10.27 -14.87 -24.06
N LEU A 239 -10.68 -15.71 -25.02
CA LEU A 239 -9.93 -15.97 -26.26
C LEU A 239 -9.77 -14.70 -27.10
N TYR A 240 -10.80 -13.86 -27.19
CA TYR A 240 -10.70 -12.58 -27.89
C TYR A 240 -9.73 -11.63 -27.18
N TYR A 241 -9.78 -11.61 -25.86
CA TYR A 241 -8.84 -10.81 -25.08
C TYR A 241 -7.40 -11.28 -25.25
N LEU A 242 -7.16 -12.58 -25.28
CA LEU A 242 -5.83 -13.17 -25.47
C LEU A 242 -5.28 -12.96 -26.89
N LEU A 243 -6.10 -13.17 -27.92
CA LEU A 243 -5.66 -13.17 -29.32
C LEU A 243 -5.78 -11.81 -30.00
N HIS A 244 -6.49 -10.86 -29.39
CA HIS A 244 -6.76 -9.53 -29.95
C HIS A 244 -7.20 -9.54 -31.45
N PRO A 245 -8.16 -10.39 -31.86
CA PRO A 245 -8.53 -10.49 -33.25
C PRO A 245 -9.23 -9.20 -33.73
N SER A 246 -8.93 -8.76 -34.94
CA SER A 246 -9.62 -7.63 -35.55
C SER A 246 -11.11 -7.96 -35.77
N SER A 247 -12.00 -7.04 -35.35
CA SER A 247 -13.44 -7.28 -35.26
C SER A 247 -14.08 -7.62 -36.61
N LYS A 248 -13.63 -7.01 -37.71
CA LYS A 248 -14.25 -7.14 -39.03
C LYS A 248 -13.88 -8.41 -39.79
N ILE A 249 -12.64 -8.90 -39.64
CA ILE A 249 -12.12 -10.00 -40.49
C ILE A 249 -11.75 -11.23 -39.64
N GLN A 250 -11.00 -11.03 -38.56
CA GLN A 250 -10.44 -12.16 -37.81
C GLN A 250 -11.46 -12.77 -36.83
N VAL A 251 -12.32 -11.97 -36.20
CA VAL A 251 -13.37 -12.48 -35.30
C VAL A 251 -14.30 -13.46 -35.99
N PRO A 252 -14.90 -13.17 -37.17
CA PRO A 252 -15.74 -14.12 -37.87
C PRO A 252 -15.02 -15.42 -38.23
N LYS A 253 -13.77 -15.33 -38.66
CA LYS A 253 -12.94 -16.50 -39.00
C LYS A 253 -12.60 -17.36 -37.79
N LEU A 254 -12.25 -16.72 -36.67
CA LEU A 254 -11.97 -17.42 -35.40
C LEU A 254 -13.23 -18.15 -34.91
N MET A 255 -14.40 -17.50 -34.96
CA MET A 255 -15.66 -18.12 -34.60
C MET A 255 -16.00 -19.30 -35.50
N GLU A 256 -15.77 -19.19 -36.79
CA GLU A 256 -15.99 -20.28 -37.73
C GLU A 256 -15.04 -21.46 -37.47
N ALA A 257 -13.77 -21.18 -37.19
CA ALA A 257 -12.78 -22.21 -36.85
C ALA A 257 -13.16 -22.95 -35.55
N ILE A 258 -13.53 -22.22 -34.47
CA ILE A 258 -13.95 -22.82 -33.21
C ILE A 258 -15.21 -23.69 -33.41
N ARG A 259 -16.18 -23.22 -34.19
CA ARG A 259 -17.38 -24.00 -34.48
C ARG A 259 -17.06 -25.25 -35.27
N SER A 260 -16.17 -25.15 -36.25
CA SER A 260 -15.73 -26.29 -37.08
C SER A 260 -15.02 -27.36 -36.26
N LEU A 261 -14.15 -26.93 -35.32
CA LEU A 261 -13.45 -27.85 -34.41
C LEU A 261 -14.43 -28.52 -33.43
N LYS A 262 -15.41 -27.79 -32.90
CA LYS A 262 -16.46 -28.39 -32.06
C LYS A 262 -17.29 -29.42 -32.82
N MET A 263 -17.63 -29.12 -34.06
CA MET A 263 -18.37 -30.06 -34.91
C MET A 263 -17.58 -31.31 -35.20
N SER A 264 -16.28 -31.19 -35.51
CA SER A 264 -15.43 -32.34 -35.78
C SER A 264 -15.28 -33.28 -34.58
N LYS A 265 -15.32 -32.73 -33.35
CA LYS A 265 -15.31 -33.54 -32.11
C LYS A 265 -16.65 -34.23 -31.80
N LEU A 266 -17.75 -33.64 -32.24
CA LEU A 266 -19.09 -34.19 -32.03
C LEU A 266 -19.50 -35.22 -33.09
N ASP A 267 -18.77 -35.27 -34.22
CA ASP A 267 -19.03 -36.22 -35.28
C ASP A 267 -18.31 -37.54 -35.03
N THR A 268 -19.03 -38.50 -34.46
CA THR A 268 -18.54 -39.83 -34.12
C THR A 268 -18.27 -40.71 -35.33
N ASN A 269 -18.76 -40.32 -36.50
CA ASN A 269 -18.68 -41.14 -37.74
C ASN A 269 -17.44 -40.87 -38.59
N SER A 270 -16.47 -40.09 -38.13
CA SER A 270 -15.20 -39.77 -38.81
C SER A 270 -15.30 -39.20 -40.24
N GLU A 271 -16.50 -38.98 -40.78
CA GLU A 271 -16.65 -38.41 -42.13
C GLU A 271 -16.10 -36.97 -42.20
N LEU A 272 -16.20 -36.19 -41.11
CA LEU A 272 -15.65 -34.82 -41.07
C LEU A 272 -14.14 -34.76 -40.90
N ALA A 273 -13.48 -35.79 -40.41
CA ALA A 273 -12.02 -35.84 -40.24
C ALA A 273 -11.28 -35.75 -41.57
N SER A 274 -11.92 -36.10 -42.68
CA SER A 274 -11.35 -36.03 -44.04
C SER A 274 -11.45 -34.63 -44.65
N TYR A 275 -12.22 -33.70 -44.09
CA TYR A 275 -12.51 -32.37 -44.66
C TYR A 275 -11.70 -31.22 -44.08
N TYR A 276 -10.59 -31.48 -43.47
CA TYR A 276 -9.67 -30.44 -42.95
C TYR A 276 -8.91 -29.67 -44.02
N LYS A 277 -9.09 -30.02 -45.30
CA LYS A 277 -8.38 -29.37 -46.42
C LYS A 277 -9.36 -28.51 -47.21
N LEU A 278 -8.85 -27.39 -47.68
CA LEU A 278 -9.46 -26.62 -48.73
C LEU A 278 -9.54 -27.48 -50.00
N ASP A 279 -10.61 -27.34 -50.78
CA ASP A 279 -10.66 -27.95 -52.12
C ASP A 279 -9.57 -27.34 -53.01
N SER A 280 -9.37 -27.93 -54.18
CA SER A 280 -8.40 -27.47 -55.19
C SER A 280 -8.66 -26.02 -55.68
N GLN A 281 -9.80 -25.44 -55.33
CA GLN A 281 -10.21 -24.08 -55.65
C GLN A 281 -10.12 -23.13 -54.42
N GLY A 282 -9.65 -23.60 -53.26
CA GLY A 282 -9.53 -22.80 -52.05
C GLY A 282 -10.85 -22.60 -51.29
N ASN A 283 -11.91 -23.33 -51.59
CA ASN A 283 -13.19 -23.25 -50.88
C ASN A 283 -13.19 -24.20 -49.70
N SER A 284 -13.64 -23.73 -48.55
CA SER A 284 -13.78 -24.54 -47.35
C SER A 284 -14.95 -25.52 -47.49
N ILE A 285 -14.66 -26.80 -47.68
CA ILE A 285 -15.65 -27.86 -47.73
C ILE A 285 -16.40 -27.97 -46.36
N VAL A 286 -15.70 -27.69 -45.29
CA VAL A 286 -16.24 -27.65 -43.91
C VAL A 286 -17.39 -26.64 -43.75
N GLY A 287 -17.35 -25.52 -44.49
CA GLY A 287 -18.40 -24.49 -44.43
C GLY A 287 -19.73 -24.96 -44.94
N ASN A 288 -19.77 -25.85 -45.95
CA ASN A 288 -21.00 -26.39 -46.50
C ASN A 288 -21.65 -27.44 -45.57
N ILE A 289 -20.85 -28.30 -44.96
CA ILE A 289 -21.30 -29.27 -43.97
C ILE A 289 -21.83 -28.56 -42.71
N TYR A 290 -21.16 -27.48 -42.28
CA TYR A 290 -21.61 -26.67 -41.18
C TYR A 290 -23.01 -26.05 -41.42
N LYS A 291 -23.26 -25.54 -42.62
CA LYS A 291 -24.58 -24.99 -42.98
C LYS A 291 -25.69 -26.06 -42.96
N SER A 292 -25.39 -27.30 -43.35
CA SER A 292 -26.34 -28.40 -43.36
C SER A 292 -26.66 -28.95 -41.96
N LYS A 293 -25.66 -28.98 -41.06
CA LYS A 293 -25.81 -29.48 -39.68
C LYS A 293 -26.23 -28.39 -38.65
N LYS A 294 -26.29 -27.11 -39.04
CA LYS A 294 -26.67 -25.98 -38.16
C LYS A 294 -28.10 -26.09 -37.57
N ARG A 295 -28.91 -27.00 -38.08
CA ARG A 295 -30.29 -27.24 -37.61
C ARG A 295 -30.39 -28.07 -36.33
N ASN A 296 -29.31 -28.67 -35.83
CA ASN A 296 -29.35 -29.45 -34.60
C ASN A 296 -28.87 -28.64 -33.41
N ASP A 297 -29.76 -28.44 -32.44
CA ASP A 297 -29.63 -27.58 -31.25
C ASP A 297 -28.54 -27.96 -30.24
N HIS A 298 -27.68 -28.94 -30.56
CA HIS A 298 -26.64 -29.44 -29.64
C HIS A 298 -25.40 -28.53 -29.47
N LEU A 299 -25.35 -27.39 -30.15
CA LEU A 299 -24.25 -26.43 -30.04
C LEU A 299 -24.43 -25.40 -28.91
N LYS A 300 -25.47 -25.53 -28.10
CA LYS A 300 -25.74 -24.64 -26.97
C LYS A 300 -25.26 -25.16 -25.62
N SER A 301 -24.26 -26.02 -25.56
CA SER A 301 -23.66 -26.35 -24.26
C SER A 301 -22.81 -25.20 -23.79
N SER A 302 -23.34 -24.44 -22.84
CA SER A 302 -22.60 -23.49 -22.00
C SER A 302 -21.46 -24.21 -21.32
N ILE A 303 -20.24 -23.73 -21.54
CA ILE A 303 -19.07 -24.18 -20.78
C ILE A 303 -19.13 -23.49 -19.44
N THR A 304 -19.51 -24.21 -18.41
CA THR A 304 -19.42 -23.75 -17.02
C THR A 304 -17.99 -23.97 -16.56
N ILE A 305 -17.27 -22.90 -16.29
CA ILE A 305 -15.94 -22.96 -15.68
C ILE A 305 -16.13 -23.03 -14.17
N ILE A 306 -15.78 -24.15 -13.56
CA ILE A 306 -15.66 -24.27 -12.11
C ILE A 306 -14.18 -24.08 -11.77
N LEU A 307 -13.84 -22.92 -11.24
CA LEU A 307 -12.57 -22.68 -10.56
C LEU A 307 -12.70 -23.22 -9.13
N TRP A 308 -11.96 -24.29 -8.82
CA TRP A 308 -11.70 -24.69 -7.44
C TRP A 308 -10.46 -23.91 -6.94
N ILE A 309 -10.67 -23.11 -5.91
CA ILE A 309 -9.64 -22.39 -5.14
C ILE A 309 -9.36 -23.19 -3.86
#